data_da0ec3173661eda40474d3a335c2990a
#
_entry.id   da0ec3173661eda40474d3a335c2990a
#
_cell.length_a   1.000
_cell.length_b   1.000
_cell.length_c   1.000
_cell.angle_alpha   90.00
_cell.angle_beta   90.00
_cell.angle_gamma   90.00
#
_symmetry.space_group_name_H-M   'P 1'
#
loop_
_entity.id
_entity.type
_entity.pdbx_description
1 polymer ?
#
loop_
_entity_poly.entity_id
_entity_poly.type
_entity_poly.pdbx_seq_one_letter_code
_entity_poly.pdbx_strand_id
1 'polypeptide(L)' 'MCEELERYIDEITAELQASNSEKDKAISEKDRTISENNKIISENSKIISEKDKEIARLNELVASLSKNNSRPANS' A
#
# COMPACT_ATOMS: atom_id res chain seq x y z
N MET A 1 35.03 43.94 3.74
CA MET A 1 33.81 43.26 3.61
C MET A 1 33.14 43.13 4.94
N CYS A 2 31.85 43.21 4.98
CA CYS A 2 31.12 43.26 6.21
C CYS A 2 31.01 41.91 6.88
N GLU A 3 31.56 41.75 8.08
CA GLU A 3 31.48 40.52 8.84
C GLU A 3 30.01 40.16 9.16
N GLU A 4 29.18 41.21 9.35
CA GLU A 4 27.76 41.02 9.61
C GLU A 4 27.05 40.36 8.43
N LEU A 5 27.43 40.73 7.19
CA LEU A 5 26.84 40.11 6.01
C LEU A 5 27.26 38.66 5.90
N GLU A 6 28.51 38.36 6.14
CA GLU A 6 29.02 36.98 6.10
C GLU A 6 28.28 36.11 7.14
N ARG A 7 28.11 36.65 8.35
CA ARG A 7 27.38 35.95 9.41
C ARG A 7 25.93 35.69 9.01
N TYR A 8 25.31 36.66 8.38
CA TYR A 8 23.93 36.54 7.92
C TYR A 8 23.79 35.45 6.87
N ILE A 9 24.73 35.43 5.92
CA ILE A 9 24.74 34.39 4.87
C ILE A 9 24.95 33.02 5.50
N ASP A 10 25.86 32.88 6.46
CA ASP A 10 26.12 31.62 7.12
C ASP A 10 24.88 31.11 7.88
N GLU A 11 24.16 32.00 8.55
CA GLU A 11 22.93 31.66 9.26
C GLU A 11 21.85 31.16 8.30
N ILE A 12 21.65 31.87 7.18
CA ILE A 12 20.66 31.46 6.18
C ILE A 12 21.05 30.12 5.57
N THR A 13 22.35 29.94 5.27
CA THR A 13 22.83 28.68 4.70
C THR A 13 22.61 27.51 5.66
N ALA A 14 22.88 27.72 6.95
CA ALA A 14 22.66 26.70 7.97
C ALA A 14 21.19 26.33 8.09
N GLU A 15 20.29 27.33 8.06
CA GLU A 15 18.85 27.11 8.12
C GLU A 15 18.35 26.34 6.90
N LEU A 16 18.85 26.69 5.73
CA LEU A 16 18.48 25.98 4.48
C LEU A 16 18.95 24.54 4.51
N GLN A 17 20.17 24.30 4.97
CA GLN A 17 20.71 22.95 5.07
C GLN A 17 19.91 22.12 6.06
N ALA A 18 19.51 22.67 7.19
CA ALA A 18 18.70 21.99 8.18
C ALA A 18 17.32 21.66 7.60
N SER A 19 16.70 22.63 6.92
CA SER A 19 15.40 22.45 6.29
C SER A 19 15.46 21.36 5.21
N ASN A 20 16.49 21.38 4.38
CA ASN A 20 16.68 20.38 3.33
C ASN A 20 16.90 18.99 3.92
N SER A 21 17.66 18.90 5.00
CA SER A 21 17.88 17.62 5.69
C SER A 21 16.57 17.04 6.22
N GLU A 22 15.71 17.87 6.80
CA GLU A 22 14.40 17.44 7.28
C GLU A 22 13.51 16.98 6.13
N LYS A 23 13.54 17.70 5.01
CA LYS A 23 12.77 17.31 3.83
C LYS A 23 13.25 15.98 3.26
N ASP A 24 14.56 15.78 3.22
CA ASP A 24 15.14 14.53 2.73
C ASP A 24 14.70 13.35 3.61
N LYS A 25 14.68 13.53 4.91
CA LYS A 25 14.19 12.51 5.85
C LYS A 25 12.72 12.20 5.60
N ALA A 26 11.91 13.25 5.42
CA ALA A 26 10.48 13.09 5.15
C ALA A 26 10.25 12.33 3.85
N ILE A 27 11.00 12.64 2.81
CA ILE A 27 10.93 11.96 1.52
C ILE A 27 11.32 10.49 1.68
N SER A 28 12.40 10.22 2.39
CA SER A 28 12.86 8.85 2.65
C SER A 28 11.81 8.03 3.40
N GLU A 29 11.19 8.60 4.42
CA GLU A 29 10.12 7.94 5.18
C GLU A 29 8.90 7.67 4.31
N LYS A 30 8.52 8.62 3.48
CA LYS A 30 7.38 8.47 2.57
C LYS A 30 7.67 7.39 1.52
N ASP A 31 8.88 7.36 0.98
CA ASP A 31 9.28 6.33 0.02
C ASP A 31 9.20 4.94 0.64
N ARG A 32 9.62 4.82 1.89
CA ARG A 32 9.53 3.57 2.63
C ARG A 32 8.08 3.14 2.81
N THR A 33 7.21 4.08 3.19
CA THR A 33 5.79 3.83 3.36
C THR A 33 5.15 3.39 2.05
N ILE A 34 5.49 4.06 0.96
CA ILE A 34 5.00 3.70 -0.37
C ILE A 34 5.43 2.28 -0.73
N SER A 35 6.68 1.93 -0.48
CA SER A 35 7.19 0.59 -0.75
C SER A 35 6.45 -0.47 0.07
N GLU A 36 6.24 -0.22 1.35
CA GLU A 36 5.49 -1.12 2.23
C GLU A 36 4.05 -1.26 1.78
N ASN A 37 3.41 -0.15 1.41
CA ASN A 37 2.04 -0.16 0.92
C ASN A 37 1.92 -0.95 -0.36
N ASN A 38 2.90 -0.83 -1.26
CA ASN A 38 2.90 -1.59 -2.51
C ASN A 38 2.99 -3.09 -2.25
N LYS A 39 3.75 -3.51 -1.25
CA LYS A 39 3.80 -4.91 -0.84
C LYS A 39 2.46 -5.40 -0.32
N ILE A 40 1.82 -4.57 0.52
CA ILE A 40 0.50 -4.91 1.07
C ILE A 40 -0.52 -5.02 -0.05
N ILE A 41 -0.51 -4.09 -0.99
CA ILE A 41 -1.41 -4.12 -2.15
C ILE A 41 -1.21 -5.39 -2.96
N SER A 42 0.03 -5.77 -3.20
CA SER A 42 0.35 -7.00 -3.93
C SER A 42 -0.14 -8.25 -3.20
N GLU A 43 0.09 -8.32 -1.90
CA GLU A 43 -0.38 -9.42 -1.07
C GLU A 43 -1.90 -9.49 -1.04
N ASN A 44 -2.55 -8.34 -0.91
CA ASN A 44 -4.00 -8.26 -0.92
C ASN A 44 -4.58 -8.71 -2.24
N SER A 45 -3.94 -8.37 -3.37
CA SER A 45 -4.36 -8.83 -4.68
C SER A 45 -4.33 -10.36 -4.78
N LYS A 46 -3.30 -10.98 -4.22
CA LYS A 46 -3.19 -12.44 -4.19
C LYS A 46 -4.30 -13.05 -3.34
N ILE A 47 -4.54 -12.47 -2.17
CA ILE A 47 -5.59 -12.94 -1.26
C ILE A 47 -6.96 -12.85 -1.94
N ILE A 48 -7.24 -11.72 -2.59
CA ILE A 48 -8.50 -11.51 -3.32
C ILE A 48 -8.64 -12.55 -4.42
N SER A 49 -7.59 -12.80 -5.19
CA SER A 49 -7.61 -13.80 -6.26
C SER A 49 -7.91 -15.19 -5.71
N GLU A 50 -7.27 -15.56 -4.61
CA GLU A 50 -7.51 -16.85 -3.97
C GLU A 50 -8.93 -16.97 -3.43
N LYS A 51 -9.43 -15.90 -2.81
CA LYS A 51 -10.80 -15.86 -2.30
C LYS A 51 -11.81 -15.95 -3.42
N ASP A 52 -11.56 -15.29 -4.55
CA ASP A 52 -12.45 -15.35 -5.70
C ASP A 52 -12.53 -16.78 -6.25
N LYS A 53 -11.42 -17.49 -6.32
CA LYS A 53 -11.38 -18.88 -6.74
C LYS A 53 -12.17 -19.77 -5.78
N GLU A 54 -12.00 -19.52 -4.49
CA GLU A 54 -12.72 -20.27 -3.47
C GLU A 54 -14.21 -20.03 -3.55
N ILE A 55 -14.61 -18.77 -3.74
CA ILE A 55 -16.02 -18.40 -3.91
C ILE A 55 -16.62 -19.07 -5.14
N ALA A 56 -15.88 -19.07 -6.27
CA ALA A 56 -16.34 -19.73 -7.48
C ALA A 56 -16.55 -21.23 -7.24
N ARG A 57 -15.60 -21.88 -6.56
CA ARG A 57 -15.70 -23.29 -6.23
C ARG A 57 -16.90 -23.57 -5.32
N LEU A 58 -17.09 -22.73 -4.31
CA LEU A 58 -18.23 -22.87 -3.40
C LEU A 58 -19.56 -22.66 -4.12
N ASN A 59 -19.61 -21.70 -5.04
CA ASN A 59 -20.81 -21.45 -5.83
C ASN A 59 -21.13 -22.65 -6.72
N GLU A 60 -20.12 -23.29 -7.31
CA GLU A 60 -20.32 -24.51 -8.11
C GLU A 60 -20.85 -25.64 -7.22
N LEU A 61 -20.30 -25.77 -6.01
CA LEU A 61 -20.73 -26.78 -5.07
C LEU A 61 -22.17 -26.55 -4.64
N VAL A 62 -22.52 -25.31 -4.32
CA VAL A 62 -23.90 -24.93 -3.95
C VAL A 62 -24.85 -25.20 -5.10
N ALA A 63 -24.48 -24.84 -6.31
CA ALA A 63 -25.29 -25.11 -7.49
C ALA A 63 -25.51 -26.59 -7.70
N SER A 64 -24.46 -27.40 -7.49
CA SER A 64 -24.54 -28.85 -7.59
C SER A 64 -25.46 -29.44 -6.52
N LEU A 65 -25.33 -28.98 -5.29
CA LEU A 65 -26.19 -29.43 -4.18
C LEU A 65 -27.63 -29.00 -4.38
N SER A 66 -27.85 -27.79 -4.82
CA SER A 66 -29.18 -27.27 -5.10
C SER A 66 -29.84 -28.08 -6.22
N LYS A 67 -29.08 -28.41 -7.24
CA LYS A 67 -29.56 -29.25 -8.35
C LYS A 67 -29.95 -30.62 -7.85
N ASN A 68 -29.15 -31.23 -6.99
CA ASN A 68 -29.43 -32.53 -6.38
C ASN A 68 -30.66 -32.47 -5.50
N ASN A 69 -30.80 -31.41 -4.72
CA ASN A 69 -31.91 -31.25 -3.81
C ASN A 69 -33.24 -30.96 -4.53
N SER A 70 -33.15 -30.35 -5.72
CA SER A 70 -34.34 -30.03 -6.52
C SER A 70 -34.82 -31.23 -7.34
N ARG A 71 -34.11 -32.33 -7.37
CA ARG A 71 -34.55 -33.54 -8.06
C ARG A 71 -35.75 -34.16 -7.28
N PRO A 72 -36.81 -34.50 -7.98
CA PRO A 72 -37.90 -35.21 -7.31
C PRO A 72 -37.41 -36.52 -6.73
N ALA A 73 -37.97 -36.91 -5.59
CA ALA A 73 -37.59 -38.13 -4.91
C ALA A 73 -37.78 -39.37 -5.74
N ASN A 74 -38.66 -39.30 -6.69
CA ASN A 74 -39.06 -40.41 -7.53
C ASN A 74 -38.34 -40.45 -8.87
N SER A 75 -37.36 -39.60 -9.07
CA SER A 75 -36.63 -39.56 -10.34
C SER A 75 -35.28 -40.23 -10.25
#